data_10384551f1b3ea16b859dd0147476a1c
#
_entry.id   10384551f1b3ea16b859dd0147476a1c
#
_cell.length_a   1.000
_cell.length_b   1.000
_cell.length_c   1.000
_cell.angle_alpha   90.00
_cell.angle_beta   90.00
_cell.angle_gamma   90.00
#
_symmetry.space_group_name_H-M   'P 1'
#
loop_
_entity.id
_entity.type
_entity.pdbx_description
1 polymer ?
#
loop_
_entity_poly.entity_id
_entity_poly.type
_entity_poly.pdbx_seq_one_letter_code
_entity_poly.pdbx_strand_id
1 'polypeptide(L)'
;IGVRVECRNEIMETINKVLYEGKLIGYPNPWKNKVRTFCQNPGGFVAQENYDNDLAVVNGHSYKDLKSGNTNLAILVSHNCTEPFNQPIAYAQKVGELTNMLGAGHILVQRYGDILDGKRTWAKELAHSNVRPTLKDAVAGDITAAMPYRAMVSIIEFIKMVDHVAPGFAAPETLLYSLELKFNSN
;
A
#
# COMPACT_ATOMS: atom_id res chain seq x y z
N ILE A 1 -1.91 -9.18 -4.28
CA ILE A 1 -2.46 -8.41 -3.15
C ILE A 1 -1.37 -7.53 -2.56
N GLY A 2 -1.71 -6.31 -2.22
CA GLY A 2 -0.79 -5.42 -1.58
C GLY A 2 -1.41 -4.15 -1.03
N VAL A 3 -0.56 -3.15 -0.87
CA VAL A 3 -0.92 -1.84 -0.34
C VAL A 3 -0.37 -0.75 -1.25
N ARG A 4 -0.97 0.43 -1.18
CA ARG A 4 -0.37 1.65 -1.72
C ARG A 4 0.31 2.37 -0.58
N VAL A 5 1.58 2.72 -0.78
CA VAL A 5 2.39 3.42 0.21
C VAL A 5 2.52 4.88 -0.20
N GLU A 6 2.35 5.79 0.76
CA GLU A 6 2.51 7.21 0.55
C GLU A 6 3.53 7.76 1.54
N CYS A 7 4.50 8.50 1.04
CA CYS A 7 5.53 9.18 1.83
C CYS A 7 5.82 10.55 1.24
N ARG A 8 6.63 11.35 1.93
CA ARG A 8 7.04 12.66 1.40
C ARG A 8 7.92 12.49 0.17
N ASN A 9 7.84 13.44 -0.76
CA ASN A 9 8.62 13.41 -2.01
C ASN A 9 10.12 13.25 -1.75
N GLU A 10 10.64 13.89 -0.70
CA GLU A 10 12.07 13.90 -0.38
C GLU A 10 12.62 12.50 -0.11
N ILE A 11 11.81 11.60 0.42
CA ILE A 11 12.19 10.22 0.74
C ILE A 11 12.57 9.45 -0.53
N MET A 12 11.82 9.64 -1.61
CA MET A 12 12.01 8.91 -2.87
C MET A 12 12.88 9.65 -3.89
N GLU A 13 13.34 10.85 -3.56
CA GLU A 13 14.04 11.72 -4.52
C GLU A 13 15.30 11.06 -5.08
N THR A 14 16.10 10.43 -4.22
CA THR A 14 17.34 9.74 -4.62
C THR A 14 17.06 8.60 -5.60
N ILE A 15 16.04 7.80 -5.31
CA ILE A 15 15.63 6.69 -6.19
C ILE A 15 15.09 7.23 -7.50
N ASN A 16 14.28 8.28 -7.46
CA ASN A 16 13.69 8.89 -8.65
C ASN A 16 14.73 9.48 -9.60
N LYS A 17 15.88 9.94 -9.09
CA LYS A 17 17.00 10.46 -9.90
C LYS A 17 17.77 9.36 -10.62
N VAL A 18 17.85 8.18 -10.03
CA VAL A 18 18.67 7.06 -10.53
C VAL A 18 17.84 6.12 -11.39
N LEU A 19 16.57 5.93 -11.06
CA LEU A 19 15.68 4.95 -11.68
C LEU A 19 14.41 5.66 -12.15
N TYR A 20 14.40 6.06 -13.41
CA TYR A 20 13.18 6.49 -14.10
C TYR A 20 12.26 5.26 -14.24
N GLU A 21 11.25 5.09 -13.46
CA GLU A 21 10.43 3.87 -13.28
C GLU A 21 11.14 2.76 -12.49
N GLY A 22 11.81 3.14 -11.39
CA GLY A 22 12.47 2.16 -10.54
C GLY A 22 11.54 1.10 -9.99
N LYS A 23 11.72 -0.13 -10.50
CA LYS A 23 11.06 -1.31 -9.93
C LYS A 23 11.98 -1.93 -8.91
N LEU A 24 11.56 -1.92 -7.66
CA LEU A 24 12.27 -2.61 -6.60
C LEU A 24 11.62 -3.98 -6.40
N ILE A 25 12.44 -5.01 -6.35
CA ILE A 25 12.02 -6.39 -6.14
C ILE A 25 12.78 -6.95 -4.95
N GLY A 26 12.09 -7.64 -4.07
CA GLY A 26 12.68 -8.29 -2.91
C GLY A 26 12.00 -9.60 -2.56
N TYR A 27 12.69 -10.36 -1.71
CA TYR A 27 12.22 -11.66 -1.22
C TYR A 27 12.36 -11.67 0.29
N PRO A 28 11.48 -10.93 1.00
CA PRO A 28 11.65 -10.73 2.44
C PRO A 28 11.43 -12.01 3.26
N ASN A 29 12.15 -12.10 4.37
CA ASN A 29 11.95 -13.17 5.35
C ASN A 29 10.54 -13.06 5.98
N PRO A 30 9.99 -14.14 6.53
CA PRO A 30 10.58 -15.49 6.59
C PRO A 30 10.30 -16.35 5.35
N TRP A 31 9.28 -16.02 4.56
CA TRP A 31 8.80 -16.95 3.51
C TRP A 31 9.44 -16.76 2.14
N LYS A 32 10.17 -15.67 1.92
CA LYS A 32 10.79 -15.36 0.63
C LYS A 32 9.80 -15.25 -0.54
N ASN A 33 8.56 -14.85 -0.27
CA ASN A 33 7.63 -14.52 -1.34
C ASN A 33 8.13 -13.28 -2.08
N LYS A 34 7.94 -13.27 -3.40
CA LYS A 34 8.32 -12.13 -4.22
C LYS A 34 7.43 -10.93 -3.87
N VAL A 35 8.07 -9.81 -3.53
CA VAL A 35 7.42 -8.52 -3.32
C VAL A 35 8.04 -7.51 -4.27
N ARG A 36 7.23 -6.67 -4.90
CA ARG A 36 7.74 -5.65 -5.81
C ARG A 36 6.92 -4.37 -5.73
N THR A 37 7.57 -3.28 -6.14
CA THR A 37 6.90 -2.00 -6.32
C THR A 37 6.29 -1.90 -7.71
N PHE A 38 5.21 -1.11 -7.81
CA PHE A 38 4.52 -0.78 -9.06
C PHE A 38 4.08 0.67 -9.05
N CYS A 39 3.92 1.24 -10.24
CA CYS A 39 3.23 2.51 -10.49
C CYS A 39 3.60 3.60 -9.49
N GLN A 40 4.85 4.05 -9.54
CA GLN A 40 5.32 5.15 -8.72
C GLN A 40 4.82 6.49 -9.27
N ASN A 41 4.26 7.32 -8.39
CA ASN A 41 3.69 8.61 -8.73
C ASN A 41 4.33 9.73 -7.89
N PRO A 42 5.50 10.27 -8.30
CA PRO A 42 6.10 11.42 -7.62
C PRO A 42 5.18 12.64 -7.73
N GLY A 43 4.92 13.30 -6.60
CA GLY A 43 3.98 14.42 -6.55
C GLY A 43 2.54 14.05 -6.88
N GLY A 44 2.22 12.77 -6.85
CA GLY A 44 0.90 12.25 -7.23
C GLY A 44 -0.10 12.21 -6.08
N PHE A 45 -1.24 11.62 -6.37
CA PHE A 45 -2.36 11.51 -5.43
C PHE A 45 -2.80 10.06 -5.35
N VAL A 46 -3.09 9.60 -4.14
CA VAL A 46 -3.73 8.31 -3.93
C VAL A 46 -5.21 8.45 -4.30
N ALA A 47 -5.75 7.47 -4.99
CA ALA A 47 -7.11 7.49 -5.49
C ALA A 47 -7.84 6.19 -5.20
N GLN A 48 -9.17 6.28 -5.13
CA GLN A 48 -10.05 5.12 -5.04
C GLN A 48 -10.61 4.80 -6.42
N GLU A 49 -10.59 3.52 -6.78
CA GLU A 49 -11.28 2.99 -7.94
C GLU A 49 -12.34 1.99 -7.49
N ASN A 50 -13.47 1.95 -8.19
CA ASN A 50 -14.50 0.98 -7.93
C ASN A 50 -14.61 0.01 -9.12
N TYR A 51 -14.58 -1.29 -8.83
CA TYR A 51 -14.83 -2.34 -9.81
C TYR A 51 -16.35 -2.59 -9.95
N ASP A 52 -16.74 -3.36 -10.97
CA ASP A 52 -18.14 -3.59 -11.34
C ASP A 52 -19.05 -4.13 -10.22
N ASN A 53 -18.48 -4.76 -9.21
CA ASN A 53 -19.19 -5.28 -8.04
C ASN A 53 -19.12 -4.36 -6.81
N ASP A 54 -18.94 -3.07 -7.01
CA ASP A 54 -18.77 -2.05 -5.97
C ASP A 54 -17.56 -2.26 -5.06
N LEU A 55 -16.61 -3.06 -5.49
CA LEU A 55 -15.37 -3.27 -4.75
C LEU A 55 -14.47 -2.04 -4.89
N ALA A 56 -14.23 -1.34 -3.78
CA ALA A 56 -13.29 -0.22 -3.74
C ALA A 56 -11.85 -0.74 -3.58
N VAL A 57 -10.99 -0.33 -4.50
CA VAL A 57 -9.56 -0.62 -4.46
C VAL A 57 -8.77 0.67 -4.59
N VAL A 58 -7.53 0.66 -4.10
CA VAL A 58 -6.68 1.85 -4.14
C VAL A 58 -5.83 1.87 -5.39
N ASN A 59 -5.58 3.07 -5.91
CA ASN A 59 -4.69 3.31 -7.04
C ASN A 59 -3.93 4.63 -6.83
N GLY A 60 -3.12 5.02 -7.79
CA GLY A 60 -2.41 6.29 -7.77
C GLY A 60 -2.57 7.03 -9.09
N HIS A 61 -2.60 8.35 -9.02
CA HIS A 61 -2.68 9.24 -10.19
C HIS A 61 -1.60 10.31 -10.14
N SER A 62 -1.09 10.64 -11.32
CA SER A 62 -0.23 11.80 -11.55
C SER A 62 -0.93 12.78 -12.44
N TYR A 63 -0.95 14.04 -12.05
CA TYR A 63 -1.51 15.14 -12.85
C TYR A 63 -0.38 15.99 -13.41
N LYS A 64 -0.58 16.52 -14.62
CA LYS A 64 0.41 17.36 -15.28
C LYS A 64 0.67 18.67 -14.54
N ASP A 65 -0.39 19.35 -14.13
CA ASP A 65 -0.36 20.69 -13.59
C ASP A 65 -0.68 20.80 -12.10
N LEU A 66 -0.91 19.65 -11.42
CA LEU A 66 -1.21 19.62 -10.00
C LEU A 66 -0.30 18.59 -9.33
N LYS A 67 0.50 19.04 -8.37
CA LYS A 67 1.42 18.18 -7.63
C LYS A 67 1.15 18.24 -6.14
N SER A 68 1.23 17.08 -5.48
CA SER A 68 1.25 16.99 -4.02
C SER A 68 2.68 17.05 -3.48
N GLY A 69 2.82 17.20 -2.17
CA GLY A 69 4.11 17.06 -1.50
C GLY A 69 4.54 15.61 -1.28
N ASN A 70 3.77 14.65 -1.77
CA ASN A 70 3.96 13.23 -1.53
C ASN A 70 4.24 12.45 -2.80
N THR A 71 4.90 11.31 -2.61
CA THR A 71 5.05 10.25 -3.62
C THR A 71 4.28 9.05 -3.14
N ASN A 72 3.56 8.38 -4.04
CA ASN A 72 2.94 7.11 -3.74
C ASN A 72 3.37 6.02 -4.71
N LEU A 73 3.35 4.78 -4.25
CA LEU A 73 3.67 3.61 -5.05
C LEU A 73 2.96 2.38 -4.49
N ALA A 74 2.70 1.41 -5.35
CA ALA A 74 2.13 0.13 -4.93
C ALA A 74 3.24 -0.82 -4.49
N ILE A 75 2.96 -1.58 -3.43
CA ILE A 75 3.77 -2.72 -3.00
C ILE A 75 2.87 -3.95 -3.10
N LEU A 76 3.23 -4.89 -3.95
CA LEU A 76 2.44 -6.09 -4.22
C LEU A 76 3.22 -7.35 -3.85
N VAL A 77 2.54 -8.24 -3.13
CA VAL A 77 3.05 -9.56 -2.75
C VAL A 77 2.47 -10.60 -3.70
N SER A 78 3.35 -11.44 -4.26
CA SER A 78 2.92 -12.59 -5.07
C SER A 78 2.39 -13.70 -4.16
N HIS A 79 1.20 -14.20 -4.49
CA HIS A 79 0.58 -15.32 -3.79
C HIS A 79 0.52 -16.53 -4.71
N ASN A 80 1.06 -17.63 -4.24
CA ASN A 80 0.95 -18.92 -4.91
C ASN A 80 -0.12 -19.75 -4.20
N CYS A 81 -1.21 -20.01 -4.89
CA CYS A 81 -2.27 -20.85 -4.36
C CYS A 81 -1.93 -22.31 -4.58
N THR A 82 -2.14 -23.13 -3.55
CA THR A 82 -1.86 -24.57 -3.57
C THR A 82 -3.15 -25.36 -3.33
N GLU A 83 -3.22 -26.54 -3.93
CA GLU A 83 -4.35 -27.45 -3.71
C GLU A 83 -4.68 -27.61 -2.22
N PRO A 84 -5.95 -27.68 -1.84
CA PRO A 84 -7.16 -27.71 -2.68
C PRO A 84 -7.66 -26.34 -3.16
N PHE A 85 -6.95 -25.25 -2.83
CA PHE A 85 -7.36 -23.89 -3.15
C PHE A 85 -6.90 -23.48 -4.56
N ASN A 86 -7.85 -23.17 -5.43
CA ASN A 86 -7.58 -22.86 -6.84
C ASN A 86 -8.35 -21.64 -7.36
N GLN A 87 -8.81 -20.75 -6.47
CA GLN A 87 -9.60 -19.58 -6.84
C GLN A 87 -8.93 -18.28 -6.37
N PRO A 88 -7.80 -17.90 -6.94
CA PRO A 88 -7.04 -16.72 -6.48
C PRO A 88 -7.81 -15.40 -6.65
N ILE A 89 -8.61 -15.28 -7.70
CA ILE A 89 -9.43 -14.06 -7.93
C ILE A 89 -10.52 -13.94 -6.88
N ALA A 90 -11.22 -15.03 -6.60
CA ALA A 90 -12.25 -15.05 -5.55
C ALA A 90 -11.68 -14.74 -4.17
N TYR A 91 -10.49 -15.27 -3.87
CA TYR A 91 -9.76 -14.97 -2.64
C TYR A 91 -9.45 -13.47 -2.51
N ALA A 92 -8.88 -12.88 -3.56
CA ALA A 92 -8.57 -11.46 -3.58
C ALA A 92 -9.82 -10.58 -3.42
N GLN A 93 -10.93 -10.97 -4.04
CA GLN A 93 -12.21 -10.28 -3.89
C GLN A 93 -12.72 -10.34 -2.44
N LYS A 94 -12.60 -11.49 -1.78
CA LYS A 94 -12.99 -11.64 -0.37
C LYS A 94 -12.16 -10.77 0.56
N VAL A 95 -10.86 -10.68 0.33
CA VAL A 95 -9.98 -9.78 1.08
C VAL A 95 -10.40 -8.32 0.85
N GLY A 96 -10.72 -7.96 -0.38
CA GLY A 96 -11.21 -6.62 -0.72
C GLY A 96 -12.56 -6.30 -0.08
N GLU A 97 -13.51 -7.23 -0.11
CA GLU A 97 -14.82 -7.08 0.55
C GLU A 97 -14.66 -6.87 2.06
N LEU A 98 -13.80 -7.66 2.70
CA LEU A 98 -13.52 -7.52 4.14
C LEU A 98 -12.89 -6.17 4.45
N THR A 99 -11.93 -5.73 3.64
CA THR A 99 -11.29 -4.41 3.78
C THR A 99 -12.32 -3.29 3.64
N ASN A 100 -13.19 -3.36 2.64
CA ASN A 100 -14.24 -2.38 2.41
C ASN A 100 -15.27 -2.34 3.56
N MET A 101 -15.55 -3.49 4.16
CA MET A 101 -16.41 -3.56 5.33
C MET A 101 -15.84 -2.74 6.49
N LEU A 102 -14.54 -2.85 6.74
CA LEU A 102 -13.85 -2.11 7.79
C LEU A 102 -13.80 -0.59 7.51
N GLY A 103 -13.76 -0.21 6.25
CA GLY A 103 -13.74 1.18 5.81
C GLY A 103 -15.12 1.75 5.49
N ALA A 104 -16.20 1.02 5.77
CA ALA A 104 -17.57 1.43 5.42
C ALA A 104 -17.72 1.83 3.94
N GLY A 105 -17.11 1.06 3.04
CA GLY A 105 -17.11 1.32 1.60
C GLY A 105 -15.97 2.19 1.09
N HIS A 106 -15.12 2.69 1.99
CA HIS A 106 -13.96 3.53 1.66
C HIS A 106 -12.65 2.75 1.81
N ILE A 107 -11.58 3.35 1.28
CA ILE A 107 -10.22 2.81 1.43
C ILE A 107 -9.75 3.01 2.87
N LEU A 108 -9.15 1.98 3.45
CA LEU A 108 -8.49 2.08 4.76
C LEU A 108 -7.09 2.67 4.61
N VAL A 109 -6.73 3.51 5.58
CA VAL A 109 -5.37 4.04 5.71
C VAL A 109 -4.86 3.84 7.14
N GLN A 110 -3.58 3.48 7.26
CA GLN A 110 -2.93 3.27 8.55
C GLN A 110 -1.48 3.73 8.47
N ARG A 111 -0.97 4.32 9.55
CA ARG A 111 0.45 4.68 9.64
C ARG A 111 1.29 3.43 9.89
N TYR A 112 2.46 3.39 9.25
CA TYR A 112 3.41 2.28 9.40
C TYR A 112 3.78 2.02 10.87
N GLY A 113 4.05 3.08 11.63
CA GLY A 113 4.36 2.95 13.06
C GLY A 113 3.24 2.33 13.88
N ASP A 114 2.00 2.64 13.57
CA ASP A 114 0.84 2.05 14.25
C ASP A 114 0.71 0.57 13.92
N ILE A 115 1.01 0.18 12.68
CA ILE A 115 1.05 -1.25 12.30
C ILE A 115 2.08 -1.99 13.13
N LEU A 116 3.28 -1.44 13.27
CA LEU A 116 4.36 -2.07 14.07
C LEU A 116 3.99 -2.16 15.54
N ASP A 117 3.25 -1.19 16.06
CA ASP A 117 2.80 -1.15 17.46
C ASP A 117 1.54 -1.98 17.71
N GLY A 118 0.98 -2.57 16.67
CA GLY A 118 -0.22 -3.40 16.78
C GLY A 118 -1.49 -2.62 17.11
N LYS A 119 -1.60 -1.37 16.65
CA LYS A 119 -2.76 -0.52 16.94
C LYS A 119 -3.26 0.19 15.69
N ARG A 120 -4.55 0.51 15.70
CA ARG A 120 -5.18 1.27 14.61
C ARG A 120 -4.70 2.73 14.60
N THR A 121 -4.82 3.37 13.44
CA THR A 121 -4.63 4.80 13.29
C THR A 121 -5.98 5.51 13.46
N TRP A 122 -5.98 6.68 14.12
CA TRP A 122 -7.15 7.53 14.29
C TRP A 122 -7.07 8.74 13.37
N ALA A 123 -8.23 9.23 12.92
CA ALA A 123 -8.31 10.38 12.01
C ALA A 123 -7.58 11.62 12.54
N LYS A 124 -7.69 11.90 13.84
CA LYS A 124 -7.01 13.04 14.47
C LYS A 124 -5.48 12.95 14.39
N GLU A 125 -4.93 11.74 14.41
CA GLU A 125 -3.49 11.51 14.27
C GLU A 125 -3.01 11.84 12.86
N LEU A 126 -3.78 11.47 11.83
CA LEU A 126 -3.48 11.79 10.44
C LEU A 126 -3.47 13.29 10.18
N ALA A 127 -4.34 14.05 10.84
CA ALA A 127 -4.45 15.49 10.68
C ALA A 127 -3.19 16.25 11.14
N HIS A 128 -2.40 15.65 12.03
CA HIS A 128 -1.18 16.23 12.60
C HIS A 128 0.11 15.52 12.15
N SER A 129 0.01 14.56 11.25
CA SER A 129 1.15 13.79 10.77
C SER A 129 1.93 14.56 9.70
N ASN A 130 3.24 14.31 9.57
CA ASN A 130 4.07 14.89 8.51
C ASN A 130 3.64 14.40 7.12
N VAL A 131 3.21 13.15 7.03
CA VAL A 131 2.62 12.61 5.81
C VAL A 131 1.11 12.70 5.94
N ARG A 132 0.50 13.58 5.16
CA ARG A 132 -0.95 13.77 5.15
C ARG A 132 -1.56 13.00 3.97
N PRO A 133 -2.65 12.26 4.19
CA PRO A 133 -3.29 11.53 3.11
C PRO A 133 -3.71 12.44 1.95
N THR A 134 -3.30 12.08 0.73
CA THR A 134 -3.80 12.75 -0.48
C THR A 134 -5.18 12.23 -0.90
N LEU A 135 -5.54 11.00 -0.48
CA LEU A 135 -6.92 10.52 -0.60
C LEU A 135 -7.70 10.95 0.65
N LYS A 136 -8.42 12.05 0.53
CA LYS A 136 -9.11 12.66 1.68
C LYS A 136 -10.27 11.84 2.23
N ASP A 137 -10.88 11.01 1.38
CA ASP A 137 -11.99 10.13 1.78
C ASP A 137 -11.51 8.81 2.41
N ALA A 138 -10.22 8.58 2.50
CA ALA A 138 -9.69 7.39 3.15
C ALA A 138 -10.04 7.40 4.64
N VAL A 139 -10.39 6.23 5.15
CA VAL A 139 -10.80 6.04 6.54
C VAL A 139 -9.63 5.49 7.34
N ALA A 140 -9.24 6.19 8.40
CA ALA A 140 -8.23 5.72 9.34
C ALA A 140 -8.70 4.46 10.04
N GLY A 141 -7.84 3.46 10.12
CA GLY A 141 -8.23 2.19 10.74
C GLY A 141 -7.05 1.24 10.89
N ASP A 142 -7.37 -0.04 10.85
CA ASP A 142 -6.41 -1.13 10.99
C ASP A 142 -6.52 -2.08 9.79
N ILE A 143 -5.59 -1.95 8.85
CA ILE A 143 -5.56 -2.80 7.66
C ILE A 143 -5.19 -4.25 8.00
N THR A 144 -4.54 -4.49 9.14
CA THR A 144 -4.14 -5.83 9.55
C THR A 144 -5.33 -6.71 9.93
N ALA A 145 -6.49 -6.11 10.21
CA ALA A 145 -7.72 -6.85 10.49
C ALA A 145 -8.32 -7.55 9.26
N ALA A 146 -7.90 -7.16 8.06
CA ALA A 146 -8.39 -7.75 6.80
C ALA A 146 -7.28 -8.35 5.94
N MET A 147 -6.07 -7.81 6.02
CA MET A 147 -4.94 -8.28 5.21
C MET A 147 -4.48 -9.65 5.68
N PRO A 148 -4.28 -10.62 4.77
CA PRO A 148 -3.69 -11.91 5.14
C PRO A 148 -2.37 -11.71 5.89
N TYR A 149 -2.19 -12.44 6.98
CA TYR A 149 -1.03 -12.31 7.87
C TYR A 149 0.30 -12.41 7.11
N ARG A 150 0.42 -13.42 6.26
CA ARG A 150 1.65 -13.67 5.50
C ARG A 150 1.98 -12.51 4.54
N ALA A 151 0.96 -11.96 3.89
CA ALA A 151 1.12 -10.78 3.04
C ALA A 151 1.56 -9.56 3.85
N MET A 152 0.94 -9.34 5.00
CA MET A 152 1.25 -8.18 5.86
C MET A 152 2.69 -8.23 6.37
N VAL A 153 3.14 -9.39 6.85
CA VAL A 153 4.53 -9.57 7.30
C VAL A 153 5.51 -9.32 6.16
N SER A 154 5.22 -9.85 4.97
CA SER A 154 6.06 -9.65 3.80
C SER A 154 6.15 -8.17 3.41
N ILE A 155 5.06 -7.43 3.48
CA ILE A 155 5.01 -5.99 3.20
C ILE A 155 5.84 -5.22 4.23
N ILE A 156 5.66 -5.50 5.51
CA ILE A 156 6.41 -4.86 6.60
C ILE A 156 7.92 -5.04 6.40
N GLU A 157 8.35 -6.26 6.15
CA GLU A 157 9.77 -6.57 5.95
C GLU A 157 10.32 -5.95 4.66
N PHE A 158 9.52 -5.91 3.59
CA PHE A 158 9.92 -5.25 2.35
C PHE A 158 10.09 -3.73 2.52
N ILE A 159 9.23 -3.09 3.29
CA ILE A 159 9.35 -1.66 3.59
C ILE A 159 10.67 -1.38 4.32
N LYS A 160 11.08 -2.25 5.26
CA LYS A 160 12.38 -2.15 5.92
C LYS A 160 13.53 -2.29 4.93
N MET A 161 13.41 -3.18 3.95
CA MET A 161 14.42 -3.35 2.89
C MET A 161 14.54 -2.09 2.03
N VAL A 162 13.42 -1.50 1.64
CA VAL A 162 13.40 -0.26 0.85
C VAL A 162 14.01 0.90 1.63
N ASP A 163 13.84 0.93 2.94
CA ASP A 163 14.42 1.98 3.80
C ASP A 163 15.95 2.06 3.69
N HIS A 164 16.62 0.95 3.40
CA HIS A 164 18.06 0.94 3.20
C HIS A 164 18.52 1.74 1.96
N VAL A 165 17.68 1.81 0.92
CA VAL A 165 17.99 2.54 -0.31
C VAL A 165 17.25 3.88 -0.39
N ALA A 166 16.22 4.05 0.41
CA ALA A 166 15.44 5.28 0.54
C ALA A 166 15.22 5.58 2.03
N PRO A 167 16.22 6.11 2.75
CA PRO A 167 16.11 6.39 4.18
C PRO A 167 14.89 7.24 4.51
N GLY A 168 14.11 6.80 5.49
CA GLY A 168 12.85 7.42 5.89
C GLY A 168 11.61 6.74 5.30
N PHE A 169 11.76 5.81 4.36
CA PHE A 169 10.63 5.07 3.79
C PHE A 169 9.89 4.26 4.86
N ALA A 170 10.61 3.68 5.82
CA ALA A 170 10.06 2.96 6.97
C ALA A 170 9.78 3.87 8.18
N ALA A 171 9.60 5.16 7.95
CA ALA A 171 9.25 6.08 9.04
C ALA A 171 7.87 5.76 9.63
N PRO A 172 7.66 6.00 10.94
CA PRO A 172 6.37 5.73 11.58
C PRO A 172 5.19 6.41 10.91
N GLU A 173 5.40 7.55 10.26
CA GLU A 173 4.35 8.35 9.63
C GLU A 173 4.06 7.98 8.17
N THR A 174 4.83 7.07 7.59
CA THR A 174 4.55 6.54 6.24
C THR A 174 3.18 5.89 6.24
N LEU A 175 2.38 6.21 5.22
CA LEU A 175 0.99 5.75 5.13
C LEU A 175 0.87 4.52 4.23
N LEU A 176 0.06 3.57 4.68
CA LEU A 176 -0.33 2.40 3.91
C LEU A 176 -1.84 2.43 3.71
N TYR A 177 -2.25 2.28 2.44
CA TYR A 177 -3.65 2.20 2.04
C TYR A 177 -3.96 0.78 1.54
N SER A 178 -5.11 0.26 1.86
CA SER A 178 -5.53 -1.08 1.46
C SER A 178 -6.92 -1.04 0.82
N LEU A 179 -7.18 -1.80 -0.19
CA LEU A 179 -6.40 -2.88 -0.78
C LEU A 179 -5.93 -2.48 -2.18
N GLU A 180 -4.67 -2.76 -2.48
CA GLU A 180 -4.16 -2.71 -3.86
C GLU A 180 -4.27 -4.10 -4.46
N LEU A 181 -4.90 -4.21 -5.64
CA LEU A 181 -5.05 -5.46 -6.37
C LEU A 181 -4.45 -5.35 -7.76
N LYS A 182 -3.74 -6.37 -8.16
CA LYS A 182 -3.32 -6.55 -9.55
C LYS A 182 -3.49 -8.02 -9.93
N PHE A 183 -4.31 -8.24 -10.93
CA PHE A 183 -4.46 -9.56 -11.53
C PHE A 183 -3.49 -9.67 -12.70
N ASN A 184 -2.53 -10.58 -12.61
CA ASN A 184 -1.71 -10.94 -13.75
C ASN A 184 -2.43 -12.06 -14.49
N SER A 185 -2.85 -11.76 -15.71
CA SER A 185 -3.11 -12.81 -16.69
C SER A 185 -1.76 -13.20 -17.29
N ASN A 186 -1.35 -14.42 -17.08
CA ASN A 186 -0.27 -15.00 -17.86
C ASN A 186 -0.75 -15.25 -19.28
#